data_d9ff8d78d949d6ba96dac8811ff0c733
#
_entry.id   d9ff8d78d949d6ba96dac8811ff0c733
#
_cell.length_a   1.000
_cell.length_b   1.000
_cell.length_c   1.000
_cell.angle_alpha   90.00
_cell.angle_beta   90.00
_cell.angle_gamma   90.00
#
_symmetry.space_group_name_H-M   'P 1'
#
loop_
_entity.id
_entity.type
_entity.pdbx_description
1 polymer ?
#
loop_
_entity_poly.entity_id
_entity_poly.type
_entity_poly.pdbx_seq_one_letter_code
_entity_poly.pdbx_strand_id
1 'polypeptide(L)'
;MRICVIASSRHPISEPFAGGLEAWTHALVTQLDARGHDVTLFAAPGSDPSLPATAWPVEVFSASAAAREDVHAPAAAWMEEHHAYLALMLGLGNGPSAFDLVHNSSLHHLPVAMAPSLAIPLVTTLHTPPVPWLESAVTLRLPAK
;
A
#
# COMPACT_ATOMS: atom_id res chain seq x y z
N MET A 1 19.11 -4.77 -0.36
CA MET A 1 17.94 -5.13 0.48
C MET A 1 16.77 -5.39 -0.45
N ARG A 2 15.86 -6.28 -0.07
CA ARG A 2 14.58 -6.52 -0.75
C ARG A 2 13.54 -5.61 -0.09
N ILE A 3 13.01 -4.66 -0.82
CA ILE A 3 12.12 -3.61 -0.28
C ILE A 3 10.77 -3.69 -0.98
N CYS A 4 9.70 -3.83 -0.20
CA CYS A 4 8.35 -3.66 -0.71
C CYS A 4 7.91 -2.21 -0.53
N VAL A 5 7.62 -1.52 -1.63
CA VAL A 5 7.05 -0.16 -1.63
C VAL A 5 5.55 -0.26 -1.84
N ILE A 6 4.78 0.28 -0.90
CA ILE A 6 3.31 0.34 -0.96
C ILE A 6 2.92 1.74 -1.43
N ALA A 7 2.29 1.83 -2.60
CA ALA A 7 1.79 3.07 -3.19
C ALA A 7 0.25 3.11 -3.25
N SER A 8 -0.31 4.00 -4.04
CA SER A 8 -1.76 4.09 -4.26
C SER A 8 -2.28 2.88 -5.04
N SER A 9 -3.35 2.25 -4.56
CA SER A 9 -4.10 1.23 -5.31
C SER A 9 -5.06 1.82 -6.34
N ARG A 10 -5.25 3.16 -6.35
CA ARG A 10 -6.19 3.88 -7.23
C ARG A 10 -5.49 4.61 -8.38
N HIS A 11 -4.32 5.17 -8.11
CA HIS A 11 -3.61 6.01 -9.06
C HIS A 11 -2.32 5.33 -9.49
N PRO A 12 -2.11 5.12 -10.79
CA PRO A 12 -0.89 4.50 -11.30
C PRO A 12 0.32 5.42 -11.06
N ILE A 13 1.46 4.78 -10.86
CA ILE A 13 2.75 5.47 -10.76
C ILE A 13 3.31 5.66 -12.18
N SER A 14 2.76 6.62 -12.89
CA SER A 14 3.13 6.95 -14.28
C SER A 14 2.85 8.43 -14.59
N GLU A 15 3.58 8.98 -15.55
CA GLU A 15 3.34 10.34 -16.04
C GLU A 15 2.14 10.39 -17.01
N PRO A 16 1.32 11.47 -17.00
CA PRO A 16 1.36 12.56 -16.03
C PRO A 16 0.87 12.10 -14.65
N PHE A 17 1.63 12.39 -13.60
CA PHE A 17 1.29 11.95 -12.26
C PHE A 17 -0.04 12.55 -11.77
N ALA A 18 -0.84 11.73 -11.08
CA ALA A 18 -2.09 12.19 -10.45
C ALA A 18 -1.83 13.22 -9.34
N GLY A 19 -0.68 13.10 -8.66
CA GLY A 19 -0.29 14.02 -7.61
C GLY A 19 1.16 13.86 -7.16
N GLY A 20 1.50 14.58 -6.10
CA GLY A 20 2.85 14.58 -5.53
C GLY A 20 3.27 13.23 -4.93
N LEU A 21 2.32 12.45 -4.42
CA LEU A 21 2.57 11.10 -3.89
C LEU A 21 3.08 10.17 -4.98
N GLU A 22 2.44 10.18 -6.14
CA GLU A 22 2.81 9.33 -7.28
C GLU A 22 4.18 9.74 -7.84
N ALA A 23 4.42 11.03 -8.01
CA ALA A 23 5.72 11.57 -8.45
C ALA A 23 6.84 11.21 -7.46
N TRP A 24 6.59 11.35 -6.17
CA TRP A 24 7.53 11.01 -5.12
C TRP A 24 7.83 9.51 -5.08
N THR A 25 6.79 8.66 -5.20
CA THR A 25 6.96 7.21 -5.22
C THR A 25 7.77 6.75 -6.43
N HIS A 26 7.53 7.33 -7.61
CA HIS A 26 8.31 7.07 -8.82
C HIS A 26 9.80 7.37 -8.58
N ALA A 27 10.10 8.56 -8.03
CA ALA A 27 11.47 8.95 -7.70
C ALA A 27 12.10 8.03 -6.65
N LEU A 28 11.33 7.64 -5.61
CA LEU A 28 11.81 6.72 -4.57
C LEU A 28 12.22 5.37 -5.16
N VAL A 29 11.35 4.74 -5.94
CA VAL A 29 11.62 3.43 -6.57
C VAL A 29 12.89 3.50 -7.43
N THR A 30 12.98 4.51 -8.29
CA THR A 30 14.15 4.73 -9.14
C THR A 30 15.44 4.90 -8.31
N GLN A 31 15.39 5.65 -7.21
CA GLN A 31 16.54 5.89 -6.36
C GLN A 31 16.93 4.68 -5.51
N LEU A 32 15.99 3.86 -5.10
CA LEU A 32 16.27 2.62 -4.38
C LEU A 32 17.00 1.61 -5.29
N ASP A 33 16.52 1.43 -6.52
CA ASP A 33 17.17 0.58 -7.51
C ASP A 33 18.58 1.07 -7.84
N ALA A 34 18.75 2.36 -8.09
CA ALA A 34 20.06 2.97 -8.35
C ALA A 34 21.08 2.76 -7.20
N ARG A 35 20.60 2.47 -6.00
CA ARG A 35 21.42 2.11 -4.83
C ARG A 35 21.61 0.61 -4.65
N GLY A 36 21.14 -0.19 -5.59
CA GLY A 36 21.32 -1.66 -5.59
C GLY A 36 20.33 -2.39 -4.68
N HIS A 37 19.14 -1.81 -4.44
CA HIS A 37 18.07 -2.51 -3.73
C HIS A 37 17.16 -3.21 -4.74
N ASP A 38 16.65 -4.38 -4.35
CA ASP A 38 15.62 -5.12 -5.09
C ASP A 38 14.26 -4.62 -4.63
N VAL A 39 13.52 -3.98 -5.54
CA VAL A 39 12.26 -3.30 -5.22
C VAL A 39 11.07 -4.08 -5.77
N THR A 40 10.09 -4.33 -4.91
CA THR A 40 8.74 -4.76 -5.32
C THR A 40 7.77 -3.62 -5.06
N LEU A 41 6.97 -3.25 -6.05
CA LEU A 41 6.04 -2.13 -6.00
C LEU A 41 4.59 -2.62 -6.02
N PHE A 42 3.84 -2.34 -4.94
CA PHE A 42 2.39 -2.41 -4.94
C PHE A 42 1.83 -1.05 -5.36
N ALA A 43 1.17 -1.01 -6.52
CA ALA A 43 0.58 0.20 -7.08
C ALA A 43 -0.59 -0.15 -8.02
N ALA A 44 -1.42 0.85 -8.33
CA ALA A 44 -2.53 0.70 -9.27
C ALA A 44 -2.07 0.14 -10.62
N PRO A 45 -2.94 -0.63 -11.31
CA PRO A 45 -2.70 -1.04 -12.69
C PRO A 45 -2.46 0.17 -13.60
N GLY A 46 -1.59 0.01 -14.60
CA GLY A 46 -1.20 1.10 -15.50
C GLY A 46 0.00 1.92 -15.01
N SER A 47 0.65 1.52 -13.93
CA SER A 47 1.94 2.09 -13.52
C SER A 47 3.00 1.85 -14.59
N ASP A 48 3.97 2.76 -14.65
CA ASP A 48 5.03 2.76 -15.67
C ASP A 48 5.78 1.42 -15.71
N PRO A 49 5.70 0.66 -16.81
CA PRO A 49 6.36 -0.63 -16.91
C PRO A 49 7.90 -0.53 -16.97
N SER A 50 8.44 0.67 -17.18
CA SER A 50 9.88 0.93 -17.15
C SER A 50 10.44 1.16 -15.75
N LEU A 51 9.59 1.27 -14.73
CA LEU A 51 10.04 1.36 -13.35
C LEU A 51 10.87 0.12 -12.98
N PRO A 52 12.05 0.30 -12.37
CA PRO A 52 12.91 -0.81 -11.98
C PRO A 52 12.40 -1.49 -10.71
N ALA A 53 11.23 -2.10 -10.80
CA ALA A 53 10.57 -2.80 -9.70
C ALA A 53 9.75 -3.98 -10.20
N THR A 54 9.70 -5.05 -9.39
CA THR A 54 8.75 -6.14 -9.60
C THR A 54 7.36 -5.69 -9.17
N ALA A 55 6.36 -5.83 -10.04
CA ALA A 55 4.99 -5.46 -9.69
C ALA A 55 4.38 -6.47 -8.71
N TRP A 56 3.79 -5.98 -7.61
CA TRP A 56 2.87 -6.73 -6.76
C TRP A 56 1.44 -6.43 -7.24
N PRO A 57 0.71 -7.43 -7.73
CA PRO A 57 -0.61 -7.20 -8.30
C PRO A 57 -1.60 -6.71 -7.24
N VAL A 58 -2.46 -5.77 -7.62
CA VAL A 58 -3.59 -5.32 -6.80
C VAL A 58 -4.73 -6.32 -6.93
N GLU A 59 -5.14 -6.90 -5.81
CA GLU A 59 -6.29 -7.80 -5.76
C GLU A 59 -7.59 -7.04 -6.02
N VAL A 60 -8.42 -7.59 -6.90
CA VAL A 60 -9.71 -7.00 -7.29
C VAL A 60 -10.82 -7.61 -6.46
N PHE A 61 -11.65 -6.74 -5.88
CA PHE A 61 -12.85 -7.15 -5.14
C PHE A 61 -14.11 -6.93 -5.97
N SER A 62 -14.97 -7.95 -5.97
CA SER A 62 -16.32 -7.84 -6.53
C SER A 62 -17.33 -8.33 -5.50
N ALA A 63 -18.10 -7.41 -4.93
CA ALA A 63 -19.15 -7.73 -3.98
C ALA A 63 -20.26 -8.56 -4.65
N SER A 64 -20.86 -9.50 -3.90
CA SER A 64 -22.06 -10.23 -4.33
C SER A 64 -23.24 -9.28 -4.54
N ALA A 65 -24.26 -9.70 -5.31
CA ALA A 65 -25.46 -8.91 -5.51
C ALA A 65 -26.12 -8.55 -4.16
N ALA A 66 -26.27 -9.50 -3.26
CA ALA A 66 -26.84 -9.27 -1.92
C ALA A 66 -26.05 -8.25 -1.09
N ALA A 67 -24.71 -8.31 -1.15
CA ALA A 67 -23.87 -7.34 -0.44
C ALA A 67 -23.97 -5.93 -1.01
N ARG A 68 -24.21 -5.79 -2.32
CA ARG A 68 -24.39 -4.48 -2.97
C ARG A 68 -25.74 -3.84 -2.66
N GLU A 69 -26.74 -4.64 -2.35
CA GLU A 69 -28.11 -4.19 -2.01
C GLU A 69 -28.24 -3.79 -0.53
N ASP A 70 -27.24 -4.06 0.31
CA ASP A 70 -27.26 -3.68 1.71
C ASP A 70 -27.26 -2.15 1.84
N VAL A 71 -28.23 -1.63 2.58
CA VAL A 71 -28.40 -0.17 2.81
C VAL A 71 -27.24 0.45 3.58
N HIS A 72 -26.44 -0.35 4.27
CA HIS A 72 -25.24 0.06 5.01
C HIS A 72 -23.95 -0.18 4.23
N ALA A 73 -24.04 -0.67 2.98
CA ALA A 73 -22.85 -0.93 2.18
C ALA A 73 -22.04 0.36 1.97
N PRO A 74 -20.73 0.36 2.23
CA PRO A 74 -19.85 1.46 1.87
C PRO A 74 -19.80 1.65 0.34
N ALA A 75 -19.35 2.81 -0.10
CA ALA A 75 -19.12 3.04 -1.53
C ALA A 75 -18.18 1.96 -2.11
N ALA A 76 -18.52 1.43 -3.30
CA ALA A 76 -17.78 0.35 -3.94
C ALA A 76 -16.27 0.64 -4.04
N ALA A 77 -15.90 1.85 -4.47
CA ALA A 77 -14.51 2.26 -4.58
C ALA A 77 -13.74 2.20 -3.24
N TRP A 78 -14.42 2.46 -2.12
CA TRP A 78 -13.83 2.34 -0.80
C TRP A 78 -13.59 0.87 -0.43
N MET A 79 -14.55 -0.01 -0.75
CA MET A 79 -14.44 -1.45 -0.49
C MET A 79 -13.36 -2.11 -1.35
N GLU A 80 -13.24 -1.70 -2.60
CA GLU A 80 -12.19 -2.17 -3.52
C GLU A 80 -10.80 -1.79 -2.98
N GLU A 81 -10.63 -0.55 -2.58
CA GLU A 81 -9.37 -0.07 -2.00
C GLU A 81 -9.05 -0.79 -0.68
N HIS A 82 -10.04 -0.89 0.23
CA HIS A 82 -9.88 -1.62 1.48
C HIS A 82 -9.47 -3.08 1.24
N HIS A 83 -10.12 -3.78 0.30
CA HIS A 83 -9.79 -5.16 -0.04
C HIS A 83 -8.37 -5.30 -0.56
N ALA A 84 -7.95 -4.41 -1.45
CA ALA A 84 -6.60 -4.43 -2.03
C ALA A 84 -5.51 -4.32 -0.95
N TYR A 85 -5.65 -3.36 -0.03
CA TYR A 85 -4.68 -3.22 1.07
C TYR A 85 -4.78 -4.33 2.10
N LEU A 86 -5.98 -4.85 2.37
CA LEU A 86 -6.14 -6.00 3.26
C LEU A 86 -5.44 -7.24 2.71
N ALA A 87 -5.66 -7.55 1.41
CA ALA A 87 -5.00 -8.66 0.73
C ALA A 87 -3.47 -8.51 0.75
N LEU A 88 -2.96 -7.31 0.45
CA LEU A 88 -1.54 -7.00 0.53
C LEU A 88 -0.97 -7.28 1.93
N MET A 89 -1.60 -6.74 2.97
CA MET A 89 -1.10 -6.87 4.34
C MET A 89 -1.15 -8.31 4.85
N LEU A 90 -2.19 -9.07 4.48
CA LEU A 90 -2.26 -10.50 4.77
C LEU A 90 -1.17 -11.27 4.02
N GLY A 91 -0.91 -10.92 2.75
CA GLY A 91 0.17 -11.50 1.96
C GLY A 91 1.55 -11.25 2.58
N LEU A 92 1.80 -10.04 3.07
CA LEU A 92 3.04 -9.69 3.76
C LEU A 92 3.21 -10.42 5.11
N GLY A 93 2.10 -10.73 5.79
CA GLY A 93 2.09 -11.43 7.08
C GLY A 93 2.17 -12.96 6.98
N ASN A 94 1.87 -13.54 5.81
CA ASN A 94 1.80 -14.97 5.61
C ASN A 94 3.14 -15.56 5.15
N GLY A 95 3.84 -16.25 6.05
CA GLY A 95 5.04 -17.01 5.74
C GLY A 95 6.36 -16.31 6.06
N PRO A 96 7.50 -16.94 5.68
CA PRO A 96 8.80 -16.33 5.88
C PRO A 96 8.91 -15.07 5.02
N SER A 97 9.40 -13.99 5.61
CA SER A 97 9.51 -12.71 4.94
C SER A 97 10.34 -12.78 3.66
N ALA A 98 9.70 -12.43 2.52
CA ALA A 98 10.41 -12.21 1.27
C ALA A 98 11.15 -10.86 1.25
N PHE A 99 10.87 -9.97 2.21
CA PHE A 99 11.38 -8.60 2.26
C PHE A 99 12.17 -8.32 3.53
N ASP A 100 13.10 -7.38 3.43
CA ASP A 100 13.90 -6.89 4.53
C ASP A 100 13.28 -5.62 5.14
N LEU A 101 12.46 -4.89 4.35
CA LEU A 101 11.76 -3.66 4.73
C LEU A 101 10.49 -3.50 3.90
N VAL A 102 9.46 -2.95 4.53
CA VAL A 102 8.27 -2.42 3.85
C VAL A 102 8.27 -0.89 3.98
N HIS A 103 8.14 -0.18 2.87
CA HIS A 103 7.99 1.27 2.85
C HIS A 103 6.58 1.64 2.37
N ASN A 104 5.76 2.10 3.29
CA ASN A 104 4.41 2.56 2.99
C ASN A 104 4.40 4.04 2.63
N SER A 105 3.99 4.35 1.41
CA SER A 105 3.74 5.71 0.88
C SER A 105 2.25 5.97 0.67
N SER A 106 1.39 4.98 0.94
CA SER A 106 -0.05 5.12 0.75
C SER A 106 -0.71 5.96 1.85
N LEU A 107 -1.88 6.49 1.54
CA LEU A 107 -2.73 7.20 2.51
C LEU A 107 -3.72 6.25 3.22
N HIS A 108 -3.67 4.95 2.92
CA HIS A 108 -4.57 3.98 3.50
C HIS A 108 -4.15 3.59 4.92
N HIS A 109 -5.12 3.42 5.82
CA HIS A 109 -4.85 3.13 7.24
C HIS A 109 -4.33 1.72 7.51
N LEU A 110 -4.68 0.72 6.70
CA LEU A 110 -4.32 -0.68 6.97
C LEU A 110 -2.82 -0.94 7.07
N PRO A 111 -1.94 -0.42 6.20
CA PRO A 111 -0.51 -0.60 6.37
C PRO A 111 0.00 -0.10 7.73
N VAL A 112 -0.53 1.00 8.22
CA VAL A 112 -0.16 1.55 9.53
C VAL A 112 -0.74 0.71 10.67
N ALA A 113 -2.04 0.37 10.60
CA ALA A 113 -2.73 -0.40 11.64
C ALA A 113 -2.17 -1.81 11.79
N MET A 114 -1.81 -2.46 10.69
CA MET A 114 -1.32 -3.84 10.67
C MET A 114 0.21 -3.96 10.78
N ALA A 115 0.95 -2.86 10.73
CA ALA A 115 2.41 -2.89 10.87
C ALA A 115 2.90 -3.71 12.08
N PRO A 116 2.28 -3.62 13.29
CA PRO A 116 2.71 -4.41 14.44
C PRO A 116 2.51 -5.92 14.29
N SER A 117 1.69 -6.39 13.35
CA SER A 117 1.47 -7.81 13.09
C SER A 117 2.49 -8.41 12.12
N LEU A 118 3.30 -7.59 11.47
CA LEU A 118 4.34 -8.04 10.55
C LEU A 118 5.62 -8.39 11.32
N ALA A 119 6.31 -9.43 10.82
CA ALA A 119 7.67 -9.73 11.26
C ALA A 119 8.74 -8.83 10.60
N ILE A 120 8.33 -8.04 9.59
CA ILE A 120 9.17 -7.15 8.80
C ILE A 120 9.00 -5.73 9.33
N PRO A 121 10.08 -4.93 9.47
CA PRO A 121 9.93 -3.51 9.79
C PRO A 121 9.16 -2.79 8.68
N LEU A 122 8.21 -1.93 9.10
CA LEU A 122 7.44 -1.09 8.19
C LEU A 122 7.65 0.38 8.55
N VAL A 123 8.06 1.17 7.55
CA VAL A 123 8.20 2.63 7.64
C VAL A 123 7.09 3.27 6.83
N THR A 124 6.47 4.33 7.36
CA THR A 124 5.45 5.09 6.65
C THR A 124 5.89 6.52 6.42
N THR A 125 5.83 6.98 5.17
CA THR A 125 5.94 8.41 4.82
C THR A 125 4.54 9.00 4.71
N LEU A 126 4.26 10.01 5.53
CA LEU A 126 3.02 10.76 5.47
C LEU A 126 3.14 11.89 4.45
N HIS A 127 2.34 11.85 3.40
CA HIS A 127 2.33 12.85 2.31
C HIS A 127 1.33 13.98 2.55
N THR A 128 0.44 13.81 3.54
CA THR A 128 -0.57 14.79 3.96
C THR A 128 -0.68 14.77 5.47
N PRO A 129 -1.29 15.79 6.10
CA PRO A 129 -1.80 15.64 7.47
C PRO A 129 -2.69 14.39 7.56
N PRO A 130 -2.66 13.64 8.67
CA PRO A 130 -3.42 12.41 8.78
C PRO A 130 -4.91 12.67 8.64
N VAL A 131 -5.56 11.92 7.75
CA VAL A 131 -7.02 11.81 7.68
C VAL A 131 -7.54 11.00 8.88
N PRO A 132 -8.83 11.09 9.26
CA PRO A 132 -9.33 10.47 10.50
C PRO A 132 -8.99 8.98 10.67
N TRP A 133 -9.08 8.15 9.62
CA TRP A 133 -8.70 6.72 9.71
C TRP A 133 -7.21 6.51 9.91
N LEU A 134 -6.38 7.33 9.30
CA LEU A 134 -4.92 7.25 9.46
C LEU A 134 -4.52 7.73 10.85
N GLU A 135 -5.16 8.79 11.35
CA GLU A 135 -4.99 9.27 12.72
C GLU A 135 -5.38 8.19 13.74
N SER A 136 -6.52 7.52 13.55
CA SER A 136 -6.94 6.38 14.36
C SER A 136 -5.90 5.27 14.37
N ALA A 137 -5.38 4.88 13.20
CA ALA A 137 -4.36 3.83 13.10
C ALA A 137 -3.05 4.20 13.80
N VAL A 138 -2.65 5.47 13.75
CA VAL A 138 -1.42 5.96 14.41
C VAL A 138 -1.59 6.04 15.92
N THR A 139 -2.78 6.39 16.41
CA THR A 139 -3.04 6.56 17.87
C THR A 139 -3.23 5.23 18.60
N LEU A 140 -3.73 4.21 17.90
CA LEU A 140 -3.92 2.86 18.46
C LEU A 140 -2.59 2.08 18.46
N ARG A 141 -1.61 2.57 19.20
CA ARG A 141 -0.35 1.83 19.34
C ARG A 141 -0.57 0.58 20.19
N LEU A 142 -0.23 -0.58 19.65
CA LEU A 142 -0.10 -1.76 20.48
C LEU A 142 1.01 -1.52 21.51
N PRO A 143 0.82 -1.94 22.78
CA PRO A 143 1.88 -1.84 23.77
C PRO A 143 3.12 -2.58 23.24
N ALA A 144 4.28 -1.98 23.41
CA ALA A 144 5.55 -2.63 23.11
C ALA A 144 5.60 -3.95 23.86
N LYS A 145 5.88 -5.05 23.13
CA LYS A 145 6.10 -6.37 23.74
C LYS A 145 7.41 -6.37 24.49
#